data_ee49035d3c3b7df6f11f92f28c35586d
#
_entry.id   ee49035d3c3b7df6f11f92f28c35586d
#
_cell.length_a   1.000
_cell.length_b   1.000
_cell.length_c   1.000
_cell.angle_alpha   90.00
_cell.angle_beta   90.00
_cell.angle_gamma   90.00
#
_symmetry.space_group_name_H-M   'P 1'
#
loop_
_entity.id
_entity.type
_entity.pdbx_description
1 polymer ?
#
loop_
_entity_poly.entity_id
_entity_poly.type
_entity_poly.pdbx_seq_one_letter_code
_entity_poly.pdbx_strand_id
1 'polypeptide(L)'
;MEFKLGEFFCGPGGIALGAINTQQVSDNRGIKYSVVPNWATDYDLDTCKTYGFNIHEDENSNSVFHNDVKDLDIKSLPNCDGFAFGFPCNDFSIVGQSKGLDGSFGPLYQYGIEYLNIHKPKWFVAENVSGIRSSNSGLAFEVILDSMRNSGYKITPHLYKFEQYGVPQARH
;
A
#
# COMPACT_ATOMS: atom_id res chain seq x y z
N MET A 1 5.68 -21.97 -2.03
CA MET A 1 4.37 -21.43 -1.53
C MET A 1 4.22 -20.04 -2.11
N GLU A 2 3.11 -19.79 -2.78
CA GLU A 2 2.84 -18.53 -3.46
C GLU A 2 1.82 -17.69 -2.67
N PHE A 3 2.07 -16.38 -2.57
CA PHE A 3 1.19 -15.41 -1.95
C PHE A 3 0.70 -14.42 -2.99
N LYS A 4 -0.60 -14.25 -3.11
CA LYS A 4 -1.22 -13.26 -4.00
C LYS A 4 -1.20 -11.89 -3.35
N LEU A 5 -0.68 -10.87 -4.05
CA LEU A 5 -0.60 -9.48 -3.61
C LEU A 5 -1.69 -8.64 -4.27
N GLY A 6 -2.42 -7.87 -3.49
CA GLY A 6 -3.29 -6.79 -3.96
C GLY A 6 -2.73 -5.44 -3.57
N GLU A 7 -2.91 -4.40 -4.40
CA GLU A 7 -2.33 -3.08 -4.15
C GLU A 7 -3.33 -1.94 -4.36
N PHE A 8 -3.39 -1.01 -3.38
CA PHE A 8 -3.96 0.32 -3.58
C PHE A 8 -2.84 1.36 -3.75
N PHE A 9 -3.13 2.40 -4.54
CA PHE A 9 -2.16 3.47 -4.82
C PHE A 9 -0.87 2.89 -5.38
N CYS A 10 -1.00 1.98 -6.33
CA CYS A 10 0.09 1.11 -6.77
C CYS A 10 1.24 1.84 -7.45
N GLY A 11 1.00 3.08 -7.90
CA GLY A 11 2.00 3.81 -8.68
C GLY A 11 2.49 3.00 -9.88
N PRO A 12 3.72 3.18 -10.35
CA PRO A 12 4.26 2.43 -11.48
C PRO A 12 4.73 1.00 -11.12
N GLY A 13 4.37 0.48 -9.94
CA GLY A 13 4.64 -0.90 -9.53
C GLY A 13 5.86 -1.11 -8.63
N GLY A 14 6.30 -0.09 -7.88
CA GLY A 14 7.50 -0.19 -7.05
C GLY A 14 7.43 -1.28 -5.98
N ILE A 15 6.31 -1.40 -5.26
CA ILE A 15 6.12 -2.43 -4.23
C ILE A 15 6.01 -3.81 -4.88
N ALA A 16 5.21 -3.94 -5.96
CA ALA A 16 5.08 -5.19 -6.70
C ALA A 16 6.41 -5.69 -7.24
N LEU A 17 7.21 -4.81 -7.86
CA LEU A 17 8.54 -5.16 -8.36
C LEU A 17 9.47 -5.64 -7.23
N GLY A 18 9.44 -4.95 -6.09
CA GLY A 18 10.16 -5.38 -4.89
C GLY A 18 9.71 -6.76 -4.42
N ALA A 19 8.40 -7.03 -4.40
CA ALA A 19 7.84 -8.31 -4.02
C ALA A 19 8.24 -9.45 -4.98
N ILE A 20 8.21 -9.21 -6.29
CA ILE A 20 8.68 -10.17 -7.32
C ILE A 20 10.16 -10.50 -7.12
N ASN A 21 10.99 -9.52 -6.84
CA ASN A 21 12.43 -9.72 -6.66
C ASN A 21 12.79 -10.50 -5.40
N THR A 22 11.85 -10.66 -4.44
CA THR A 22 12.08 -11.49 -3.24
C THR A 22 11.82 -12.98 -3.46
N GLN A 23 11.56 -13.41 -4.67
CA GLN A 23 11.05 -14.75 -5.05
C GLN A 23 11.90 -15.97 -4.67
N GLN A 24 12.96 -15.84 -3.90
CA GLN A 24 13.81 -17.00 -3.58
C GLN A 24 14.14 -17.13 -2.09
N VAL A 25 13.33 -16.55 -1.22
CA VAL A 25 13.52 -16.79 0.20
C VAL A 25 13.02 -18.19 0.53
N SER A 26 13.92 -19.06 0.98
CA SER A 26 13.56 -20.36 1.55
C SER A 26 13.67 -20.30 3.07
N ASP A 27 12.73 -20.93 3.74
CA ASP A 27 12.84 -21.14 5.19
C ASP A 27 13.79 -22.31 5.53
N ASN A 28 14.02 -22.53 6.83
CA ASN A 28 14.89 -23.61 7.32
C ASN A 28 14.41 -25.03 6.95
N ARG A 29 13.19 -25.16 6.38
CA ARG A 29 12.61 -26.41 5.88
C ARG A 29 12.80 -26.58 4.37
N GLY A 30 13.47 -25.64 3.70
CA GLY A 30 13.66 -25.62 2.26
C GLY A 30 12.41 -25.21 1.46
N ILE A 31 11.37 -24.66 2.11
CA ILE A 31 10.17 -24.19 1.43
C ILE A 31 10.50 -22.86 0.75
N LYS A 32 10.33 -22.81 -0.57
CA LYS A 32 10.44 -21.55 -1.34
C LYS A 32 9.14 -20.75 -1.25
N TYR A 33 9.28 -19.46 -1.00
CA TYR A 33 8.20 -18.49 -0.95
C TYR A 33 8.30 -17.52 -2.12
N SER A 34 7.17 -17.17 -2.71
CA SER A 34 7.08 -16.16 -3.77
C SER A 34 5.85 -15.28 -3.51
N VAL A 35 5.93 -14.04 -3.95
CA VAL A 35 4.79 -13.11 -3.97
C VAL A 35 4.47 -12.81 -5.44
N VAL A 36 3.18 -12.94 -5.79
CA VAL A 36 2.70 -12.71 -7.16
C VAL A 36 1.69 -11.57 -7.12
N PRO A 37 1.93 -10.47 -7.85
CA PRO A 37 0.93 -9.43 -8.04
C PRO A 37 -0.34 -10.00 -8.67
N ASN A 38 -1.47 -9.84 -7.98
CA ASN A 38 -2.75 -10.41 -8.38
C ASN A 38 -3.69 -9.34 -8.94
N TRP A 39 -3.73 -8.17 -8.30
CA TRP A 39 -4.46 -7.00 -8.77
C TRP A 39 -3.87 -5.72 -8.17
N ALA A 40 -4.09 -4.61 -8.86
CA ALA A 40 -3.66 -3.29 -8.39
C ALA A 40 -4.65 -2.21 -8.82
N THR A 41 -4.64 -1.06 -8.15
CA THR A 41 -5.42 0.11 -8.56
C THR A 41 -4.69 1.41 -8.32
N ASP A 42 -4.88 2.34 -9.24
CA ASP A 42 -4.47 3.73 -9.11
C ASP A 42 -5.49 4.64 -9.84
N TYR A 43 -5.54 5.92 -9.46
CA TYR A 43 -6.44 6.88 -10.09
C TYR A 43 -5.87 7.47 -11.40
N ASP A 44 -4.57 7.32 -11.64
CA ASP A 44 -3.87 7.83 -12.82
C ASP A 44 -3.72 6.75 -13.89
N LEU A 45 -4.28 7.00 -15.07
CA LEU A 45 -4.31 6.04 -16.16
C LEU A 45 -2.91 5.69 -16.69
N ASP A 46 -2.02 6.66 -16.82
CA ASP A 46 -0.67 6.43 -17.36
C ASP A 46 0.18 5.65 -16.36
N THR A 47 -0.06 5.89 -15.08
CA THR A 47 0.51 5.11 -13.98
C THR A 47 0.01 3.66 -14.02
N CYS A 48 -1.29 3.41 -14.22
CA CYS A 48 -1.85 2.06 -14.37
C CYS A 48 -1.24 1.31 -15.56
N LYS A 49 -1.10 1.97 -16.71
CA LYS A 49 -0.43 1.38 -17.89
C LYS A 49 1.03 1.04 -17.63
N THR A 50 1.73 1.94 -16.94
CA THR A 50 3.14 1.72 -16.55
C THR A 50 3.27 0.53 -15.61
N TYR A 51 2.38 0.41 -14.63
CA TYR A 51 2.30 -0.76 -13.76
C TYR A 51 2.03 -2.05 -14.58
N GLY A 52 1.01 -2.02 -15.45
CA GLY A 52 0.67 -3.15 -16.30
C GLY A 52 1.86 -3.62 -17.13
N PHE A 53 2.55 -2.70 -17.77
CA PHE A 53 3.76 -3.01 -18.55
C PHE A 53 4.89 -3.57 -17.68
N ASN A 54 5.20 -2.93 -16.55
CA ASN A 54 6.34 -3.31 -15.69
C ASN A 54 6.12 -4.65 -14.98
N ILE A 55 4.89 -4.96 -14.61
CA ILE A 55 4.57 -6.07 -13.71
C ILE A 55 3.94 -7.25 -14.45
N HIS A 56 3.11 -6.97 -15.45
CA HIS A 56 2.36 -7.99 -16.20
C HIS A 56 2.81 -8.12 -17.66
N GLU A 57 3.80 -7.32 -18.11
CA GLU A 57 4.23 -7.23 -19.52
C GLU A 57 3.08 -6.87 -20.48
N ASP A 58 2.02 -6.23 -19.95
CA ASP A 58 0.82 -5.82 -20.68
C ASP A 58 0.27 -4.51 -20.12
N GLU A 59 0.41 -3.42 -20.87
CA GLU A 59 -0.07 -2.09 -20.46
C GLU A 59 -1.60 -2.00 -20.29
N ASN A 60 -2.34 -2.95 -20.89
CA ASN A 60 -3.80 -3.05 -20.79
C ASN A 60 -4.26 -4.20 -19.89
N SER A 61 -3.42 -4.65 -18.96
CA SER A 61 -3.73 -5.76 -18.08
C SER A 61 -5.04 -5.53 -17.31
N ASN A 62 -5.94 -6.50 -17.42
CA ASN A 62 -7.21 -6.51 -16.68
C ASN A 62 -7.03 -6.64 -15.15
N SER A 63 -5.82 -6.91 -14.69
CA SER A 63 -5.47 -6.97 -13.27
C SER A 63 -5.17 -5.58 -12.67
N VAL A 64 -5.10 -4.53 -13.51
CA VAL A 64 -4.85 -3.16 -13.06
C VAL A 64 -6.10 -2.31 -13.28
N PHE A 65 -6.71 -1.87 -12.19
CA PHE A 65 -7.95 -1.11 -12.22
C PHE A 65 -7.64 0.39 -12.20
N HIS A 66 -7.95 1.09 -13.30
CA HIS A 66 -7.92 2.54 -13.36
C HIS A 66 -9.15 3.10 -12.67
N ASN A 67 -9.05 3.45 -11.37
CA ASN A 67 -10.15 3.99 -10.59
C ASN A 67 -9.63 4.83 -9.41
N ASP A 68 -10.37 5.89 -9.06
CA ASP A 68 -10.18 6.52 -7.74
C ASP A 68 -10.66 5.53 -6.67
N VAL A 69 -9.86 5.36 -5.62
CA VAL A 69 -10.18 4.47 -4.50
C VAL A 69 -11.53 4.79 -3.85
N LYS A 70 -11.97 6.05 -3.95
CA LYS A 70 -13.27 6.53 -3.44
C LYS A 70 -14.47 5.95 -4.19
N ASP A 71 -14.27 5.59 -5.47
CA ASP A 71 -15.31 5.08 -6.36
C ASP A 71 -15.30 3.54 -6.43
N LEU A 72 -14.37 2.89 -5.72
CA LEU A 72 -14.26 1.44 -5.70
C LEU A 72 -15.33 0.81 -4.79
N ASP A 73 -16.00 -0.20 -5.29
CA ASP A 73 -16.71 -1.15 -4.43
C ASP A 73 -15.69 -2.13 -3.82
N ILE A 74 -15.17 -1.76 -2.65
CA ILE A 74 -14.11 -2.53 -1.96
C ILE A 74 -14.56 -3.97 -1.70
N LYS A 75 -15.85 -4.21 -1.48
CA LYS A 75 -16.39 -5.56 -1.22
C LYS A 75 -16.27 -6.48 -2.43
N SER A 76 -16.32 -5.91 -3.63
CA SER A 76 -16.24 -6.67 -4.88
C SER A 76 -14.80 -6.97 -5.32
N LEU A 77 -13.79 -6.36 -4.69
CA LEU A 77 -12.40 -6.56 -5.04
C LEU A 77 -11.94 -8.00 -4.78
N PRO A 78 -10.98 -8.51 -5.56
CA PRO A 78 -10.48 -9.87 -5.35
C PRO A 78 -9.78 -10.02 -3.99
N ASN A 79 -9.95 -11.19 -3.38
CA ASN A 79 -9.18 -11.57 -2.20
C ASN A 79 -7.70 -11.73 -2.54
N CYS A 80 -6.83 -11.40 -1.60
CA CYS A 80 -5.39 -11.61 -1.68
C CYS A 80 -4.83 -12.16 -0.36
N ASP A 81 -3.61 -12.72 -0.42
CA ASP A 81 -2.91 -13.19 0.77
C ASP A 81 -2.19 -12.05 1.48
N GLY A 82 -1.62 -11.14 0.70
CA GLY A 82 -0.95 -9.93 1.13
C GLY A 82 -1.57 -8.70 0.50
N PHE A 83 -1.63 -7.61 1.23
CA PHE A 83 -2.17 -6.35 0.73
C PHE A 83 -1.17 -5.21 0.96
N ALA A 84 -0.95 -4.37 -0.05
CA ALA A 84 -0.08 -3.21 0.06
C ALA A 84 -0.83 -1.93 -0.28
N PHE A 85 -0.55 -0.84 0.44
CA PHE A 85 -1.11 0.47 0.13
C PHE A 85 -0.19 1.60 0.56
N GLY A 86 0.32 2.35 -0.45
CA GLY A 86 1.12 3.55 -0.29
C GLY A 86 0.24 4.81 -0.35
N PHE A 87 -0.51 5.10 0.70
CA PHE A 87 -1.50 6.17 0.69
C PHE A 87 -0.86 7.57 0.68
N PRO A 88 -1.45 8.56 -0.04
CA PRO A 88 -0.92 9.92 -0.10
C PRO A 88 -0.86 10.60 1.27
N CYS A 89 0.23 11.34 1.52
CA CYS A 89 0.45 12.10 2.76
C CYS A 89 -0.21 13.48 2.75
N ASN A 90 -0.76 13.92 1.62
CA ASN A 90 -1.20 15.31 1.42
C ASN A 90 -2.33 15.75 2.36
N ASP A 91 -3.14 14.84 2.87
CA ASP A 91 -4.28 15.16 3.73
C ASP A 91 -3.88 15.51 5.17
N PHE A 92 -2.65 15.18 5.60
CA PHE A 92 -2.18 15.50 6.94
C PHE A 92 -1.54 16.88 7.06
N SER A 93 -1.10 17.50 5.96
CA SER A 93 -0.59 18.88 5.94
C SER A 93 -1.72 19.92 6.09
N ILE A 94 -2.96 19.54 5.78
CA ILE A 94 -4.16 20.39 5.89
C ILE A 94 -4.72 20.40 7.32
N VAL A 95 -4.33 19.48 8.17
CA VAL A 95 -4.70 19.46 9.60
C VAL A 95 -4.14 20.68 10.37
N GLY A 96 -3.20 21.43 9.78
CA GLY A 96 -2.76 22.74 10.29
C GLY A 96 -3.79 23.89 10.12
N GLN A 97 -4.86 23.69 9.35
CA GLN A 97 -5.98 24.62 9.19
C GLN A 97 -7.29 23.95 9.61
N SER A 98 -7.50 23.79 10.92
CA SER A 98 -8.80 23.75 11.64
C SER A 98 -10.03 23.11 10.96
N LYS A 99 -9.90 22.23 9.96
CA LYS A 99 -11.00 21.43 9.44
C LYS A 99 -10.61 19.96 9.65
N GLY A 100 -10.95 19.47 10.84
CA GLY A 100 -10.76 18.07 11.21
C GLY A 100 -11.23 17.09 10.13
N LEU A 101 -11.34 15.83 10.46
CA LEU A 101 -11.74 14.65 9.66
C LEU A 101 -12.85 14.82 8.58
N ASP A 102 -13.41 16.04 8.41
CA ASP A 102 -14.49 16.42 7.49
C ASP A 102 -14.02 17.14 6.20
N GLY A 103 -12.73 17.06 5.84
CA GLY A 103 -12.26 17.57 4.55
C GLY A 103 -12.84 16.75 3.39
N SER A 104 -13.12 17.40 2.24
CA SER A 104 -13.67 16.77 1.01
C SER A 104 -12.85 15.58 0.46
N PHE A 105 -11.69 15.31 1.04
CA PHE A 105 -10.84 14.15 0.86
C PHE A 105 -10.67 13.51 2.24
N GLY A 106 -11.61 12.67 2.66
CA GLY A 106 -11.44 11.84 3.85
C GLY A 106 -10.09 11.11 3.77
N PRO A 107 -9.47 10.81 4.91
CA PRO A 107 -8.11 10.28 4.91
C PRO A 107 -8.05 8.98 4.10
N LEU A 108 -7.36 9.00 2.95
CA LEU A 108 -7.33 7.91 1.97
C LEU A 108 -6.85 6.57 2.55
N TYR A 109 -6.11 6.58 3.65
CA TYR A 109 -5.74 5.35 4.36
C TYR A 109 -6.95 4.53 4.85
N GLN A 110 -8.11 5.18 5.07
CA GLN A 110 -9.32 4.50 5.55
C GLN A 110 -9.83 3.45 4.56
N TYR A 111 -9.66 3.68 3.25
CA TYR A 111 -10.00 2.67 2.24
C TYR A 111 -9.13 1.42 2.36
N GLY A 112 -7.84 1.59 2.69
CA GLY A 112 -6.97 0.47 3.03
C GLY A 112 -7.46 -0.27 4.29
N ILE A 113 -7.84 0.46 5.34
CA ILE A 113 -8.43 -0.12 6.56
C ILE A 113 -9.73 -0.85 6.26
N GLU A 114 -10.58 -0.31 5.39
CA GLU A 114 -11.82 -0.97 4.96
C GLU A 114 -11.53 -2.30 4.26
N TYR A 115 -10.56 -2.31 3.31
CA TYR A 115 -10.13 -3.55 2.67
C TYR A 115 -9.61 -4.58 3.69
N LEU A 116 -8.77 -4.17 4.64
CA LEU A 116 -8.29 -5.03 5.72
C LEU A 116 -9.43 -5.63 6.53
N ASN A 117 -10.47 -4.86 6.84
CA ASN A 117 -11.61 -5.32 7.62
C ASN A 117 -12.51 -6.29 6.88
N ILE A 118 -12.68 -6.12 5.57
CA ILE A 118 -13.56 -6.94 4.74
C ILE A 118 -12.86 -8.24 4.31
N HIS A 119 -11.67 -8.12 3.72
CA HIS A 119 -10.99 -9.24 3.06
C HIS A 119 -10.03 -10.02 3.95
N LYS A 120 -9.58 -9.41 5.07
CA LYS A 120 -8.71 -10.06 6.08
C LYS A 120 -7.48 -10.75 5.46
N PRO A 121 -6.66 -10.08 4.63
CA PRO A 121 -5.42 -10.65 4.11
C PRO A 121 -4.55 -11.15 5.28
N LYS A 122 -3.66 -12.12 5.01
CA LYS A 122 -2.78 -12.72 6.04
C LYS A 122 -1.76 -11.73 6.61
N TRP A 123 -1.34 -10.78 5.76
CA TRP A 123 -0.41 -9.70 6.10
C TRP A 123 -0.66 -8.48 5.23
N PHE A 124 -0.14 -7.34 5.65
CA PHE A 124 -0.16 -6.14 4.82
C PHE A 124 1.09 -5.28 5.00
N VAL A 125 1.33 -4.40 4.03
CA VAL A 125 2.33 -3.34 4.06
C VAL A 125 1.62 -2.01 3.82
N ALA A 126 1.75 -1.08 4.76
CA ALA A 126 1.32 0.30 4.58
C ALA A 126 2.55 1.20 4.48
N GLU A 127 2.69 1.92 3.37
CA GLU A 127 3.87 2.76 3.11
C GLU A 127 3.49 4.24 3.18
N ASN A 128 4.39 5.04 3.75
CA ASN A 128 4.28 6.50 3.70
C ASN A 128 5.65 7.15 3.93
N VAL A 129 5.76 8.43 3.62
CA VAL A 129 6.99 9.20 3.87
C VAL A 129 7.21 9.46 5.36
N SER A 130 8.47 9.64 5.77
CA SER A 130 8.85 9.87 7.19
C SER A 130 8.13 11.05 7.84
N GLY A 131 7.74 12.05 7.05
CA GLY A 131 7.00 13.24 7.52
C GLY A 131 5.70 12.94 8.26
N ILE A 132 5.08 11.78 8.00
CA ILE A 132 3.86 11.35 8.72
C ILE A 132 4.10 11.23 10.23
N ARG A 133 5.31 10.86 10.65
CA ARG A 133 5.68 10.69 12.07
C ARG A 133 5.73 12.00 12.86
N SER A 134 5.95 13.11 12.18
CA SER A 134 5.99 14.46 12.78
C SER A 134 4.74 15.28 12.47
N SER A 135 3.89 14.81 11.57
CA SER A 135 2.66 15.50 11.20
C SER A 135 1.74 15.62 12.42
N ASN A 136 1.23 16.85 12.65
CA ASN A 136 0.36 17.15 13.78
C ASN A 136 0.93 16.66 15.13
N SER A 137 2.22 16.94 15.38
CA SER A 137 2.93 16.50 16.61
C SER A 137 2.90 14.98 16.82
N GLY A 138 2.82 14.19 15.75
CA GLY A 138 2.79 12.73 15.79
C GLY A 138 1.39 12.12 15.99
N LEU A 139 0.37 12.91 16.27
CA LEU A 139 -0.99 12.42 16.54
C LEU A 139 -1.59 11.67 15.33
N ALA A 140 -1.36 12.19 14.12
CA ALA A 140 -1.86 11.55 12.91
C ALA A 140 -1.29 10.14 12.72
N PHE A 141 -0.01 9.95 13.00
CA PHE A 141 0.65 8.65 12.91
C PHE A 141 0.06 7.65 13.90
N GLU A 142 -0.15 8.04 15.15
CA GLU A 142 -0.76 7.15 16.16
C GLU A 142 -2.20 6.77 15.81
N VAL A 143 -3.03 7.71 15.32
CA VAL A 143 -4.40 7.41 14.86
C VAL A 143 -4.42 6.37 13.76
N ILE A 144 -3.49 6.46 12.79
CA ILE A 144 -3.37 5.49 11.71
C ILE A 144 -2.95 4.12 12.25
N LEU A 145 -1.93 4.09 13.12
CA LEU A 145 -1.48 2.84 13.74
C LEU A 145 -2.59 2.16 14.55
N ASP A 146 -3.37 2.94 15.30
CA ASP A 146 -4.49 2.41 16.08
C ASP A 146 -5.60 1.88 15.17
N SER A 147 -5.91 2.55 14.05
CA SER A 147 -6.85 2.05 13.06
C SER A 147 -6.42 0.70 12.49
N MET A 148 -5.12 0.55 12.19
CA MET A 148 -4.56 -0.73 11.72
C MET A 148 -4.59 -1.82 12.80
N ARG A 149 -4.26 -1.49 14.06
CA ARG A 149 -4.33 -2.42 15.20
C ARG A 149 -5.78 -2.90 15.43
N ASN A 150 -6.73 -1.96 15.37
CA ASN A 150 -8.16 -2.26 15.53
C ASN A 150 -8.72 -3.17 14.42
N SER A 151 -8.05 -3.22 13.26
CA SER A 151 -8.37 -4.19 12.20
C SER A 151 -7.91 -5.63 12.54
N GLY A 152 -7.26 -5.84 13.68
CA GLY A 152 -6.87 -7.15 14.20
C GLY A 152 -5.44 -7.58 13.85
N TYR A 153 -4.59 -6.66 13.39
CA TYR A 153 -3.21 -6.98 13.02
C TYR A 153 -2.21 -6.53 14.09
N LYS A 154 -1.13 -7.29 14.22
CA LYS A 154 0.06 -6.85 14.95
C LYS A 154 0.89 -5.93 14.04
N ILE A 155 1.07 -4.69 14.45
CA ILE A 155 1.77 -3.67 13.66
C ILE A 155 3.21 -3.49 14.13
N THR A 156 4.14 -3.47 13.18
CA THR A 156 5.56 -3.16 13.42
C THR A 156 5.95 -2.00 12.52
N PRO A 157 5.94 -0.75 13.01
CA PRO A 157 6.40 0.39 12.22
C PRO A 157 7.93 0.38 12.10
N HIS A 158 8.44 0.66 10.89
CA HIS A 158 9.87 0.75 10.62
C HIS A 158 10.17 1.95 9.72
N LEU A 159 11.30 2.63 9.97
CA LEU A 159 11.79 3.70 9.10
C LEU A 159 12.91 3.16 8.21
N TYR A 160 12.66 3.07 6.93
CA TYR A 160 13.67 2.72 5.92
C TYR A 160 14.38 3.98 5.44
N LYS A 161 15.70 3.92 5.35
CA LYS A 161 16.54 4.92 4.71
C LYS A 161 17.08 4.30 3.43
N PHE A 162 16.53 4.68 2.29
CA PHE A 162 16.78 3.99 1.02
C PHE A 162 18.25 3.96 0.61
N GLU A 163 19.01 5.01 0.96
CA GLU A 163 20.46 5.04 0.73
C GLU A 163 21.22 3.89 1.42
N GLN A 164 20.69 3.34 2.51
CA GLN A 164 21.29 2.20 3.21
C GLN A 164 21.07 0.86 2.50
N TYR A 165 20.18 0.86 1.50
CA TYR A 165 19.84 -0.31 0.69
C TYR A 165 20.34 -0.22 -0.75
N GLY A 166 21.28 0.68 -1.01
CA GLY A 166 21.90 0.84 -2.34
C GLY A 166 21.05 1.65 -3.34
N VAL A 167 19.97 2.27 -2.90
CA VAL A 167 19.18 3.18 -3.74
C VAL A 167 19.78 4.59 -3.66
N PRO A 168 20.17 5.22 -4.77
CA PRO A 168 20.78 6.56 -4.77
C PRO A 168 19.74 7.68 -4.55
N GLN A 169 19.02 7.60 -3.45
CA GLN A 169 17.95 8.53 -3.09
C GLN A 169 17.92 8.76 -1.58
N ALA A 170 18.11 10.01 -1.17
CA ALA A 170 17.98 10.43 0.24
C ALA A 170 16.50 10.66 0.62
N ARG A 171 15.69 9.60 0.54
CA ARG A 171 14.29 9.60 0.95
C ARG A 171 14.09 8.66 2.14
N HIS A 172 13.44 9.18 3.15
CA HIS A 172 13.14 8.45 4.38
C HIS A 172 11.65 8.34 4.61
#